data_f82a505145bfdd03a19cbf86c58f8f88
#
_entry.id   f82a505145bfdd03a19cbf86c58f8f88
#
_cell.length_a   1.000
_cell.length_b   1.000
_cell.length_c   1.000
_cell.angle_alpha   90.00
_cell.angle_beta   90.00
_cell.angle_gamma   90.00
#
_symmetry.space_group_name_H-M   'P 1'
#
loop_
_entity.id
_entity.type
_entity.pdbx_description
1 polymer ?
#
loop_
_entity_poly.entity_id
_entity_poly.type
_entity_poly.pdbx_seq_one_letter_code
_entity_poly.pdbx_strand_id
1 'polypeptide(L)'
;MKKSFFFRVLLLAATVAFISDGAGEEAESKKTLKENSSFFSRDSARKKIIIDTDIGEDIDDILVTAFALNSPEFEVLAITVVDGDVQARSRITRKLTQLYGRPEIPVATGYVWDMPLEDYPPWPGSGGVTQGELAPSEEGLPPESPLRADELIAHLAGKYPDQIYLLTFGSMTNLGQLLVRYPEDSGKLKGIISSHNLAVDPAAAAITLRSEVPWVFLGMSNIRYAGIVGPESVARIRKAGLPTTDYLAQAIDLWYLNKPDHTEYPHLADLCTLAYLLGGWFPTYRGNFFITVPTRLYRTEYKAIDISIEENPDGRVVFGREITKELGLKLNKLFMERILAPPVAMKLR
;
A
#
# COMPACT_ATOMS: atom_id res chain seq x y z
N MET A 1 6.96 -7.95 45.02
CA MET A 1 7.40 -6.71 44.40
C MET A 1 7.42 -6.92 42.87
N LYS A 2 6.37 -6.51 42.19
CA LYS A 2 6.23 -6.62 40.74
C LYS A 2 6.78 -5.34 40.11
N LYS A 3 7.87 -5.44 39.34
CA LYS A 3 8.36 -4.33 38.51
C LYS A 3 7.64 -4.36 37.17
N SER A 4 6.79 -3.38 36.99
CA SER A 4 6.15 -3.04 35.71
C SER A 4 7.22 -2.51 34.76
N PHE A 5 7.43 -3.17 33.64
CA PHE A 5 8.24 -2.67 32.53
C PHE A 5 7.32 -1.92 31.54
N PHE A 6 7.42 -0.60 31.54
CA PHE A 6 6.82 0.24 30.51
C PHE A 6 7.69 0.18 29.25
N PHE A 7 7.14 -0.36 28.18
CA PHE A 7 7.74 -0.25 26.84
C PHE A 7 7.35 1.10 26.23
N ARG A 8 8.31 1.98 26.06
CA ARG A 8 8.19 3.16 25.19
C ARG A 8 8.67 2.77 23.81
N VAL A 9 7.73 2.70 22.86
CA VAL A 9 8.05 2.69 21.43
C VAL A 9 8.51 4.10 21.06
N LEU A 10 9.80 4.26 20.79
CA LEU A 10 10.35 5.52 20.29
C LEU A 10 10.22 5.52 18.77
N LEU A 11 9.12 6.11 18.27
CA LEU A 11 9.03 6.55 16.88
C LEU A 11 9.99 7.73 16.72
N LEU A 12 11.18 7.51 16.15
CA LEU A 12 12.07 8.61 15.78
C LEU A 12 11.51 9.23 14.49
N ALA A 13 10.57 10.18 14.64
CA ALA A 13 10.31 11.17 13.62
C ALA A 13 11.55 12.08 13.57
N ALA A 14 12.31 12.00 12.48
CA ALA A 14 13.35 12.98 12.19
C ALA A 14 12.66 14.32 11.91
N THR A 15 12.52 15.13 12.95
CA THR A 15 12.07 16.51 12.82
C THR A 15 13.25 17.34 12.35
N VAL A 16 13.36 17.55 11.06
CA VAL A 16 14.21 18.60 10.50
C VAL A 16 13.43 19.90 10.62
N ALA A 17 13.81 20.74 11.57
CA ALA A 17 13.27 22.08 11.69
C ALA A 17 13.86 22.96 10.58
N PHE A 18 13.07 23.26 9.56
CA PHE A 18 13.33 24.34 8.63
C PHE A 18 12.57 25.59 9.09
N ILE A 19 13.30 26.62 9.40
CA ILE A 19 12.77 27.99 9.49
C ILE A 19 12.96 28.57 8.09
N SER A 20 11.89 28.80 7.35
CA SER A 20 11.92 29.57 6.11
C SER A 20 10.63 30.37 5.92
N ASP A 21 10.78 31.53 5.32
CA ASP A 21 9.74 32.55 5.13
C ASP A 21 8.60 32.05 4.22
N GLY A 22 7.38 32.10 4.74
CA GLY A 22 6.19 31.45 4.15
C GLY A 22 5.62 32.06 2.85
N ALA A 23 6.24 33.05 2.23
CA ALA A 23 5.75 33.63 0.99
C ALA A 23 6.44 33.08 -0.28
N GLY A 24 7.62 32.50 -0.15
CA GLY A 24 8.32 31.80 -1.24
C GLY A 24 7.81 30.40 -1.52
N GLU A 25 7.38 29.68 -0.47
CA GLU A 25 6.95 28.29 -0.55
C GLU A 25 5.65 28.06 -1.35
N GLU A 26 4.71 29.02 -1.30
CA GLU A 26 3.42 28.89 -2.02
C GLU A 26 3.57 29.05 -3.54
N ALA A 27 4.50 29.87 -4.00
CA ALA A 27 4.76 30.07 -5.42
C ALA A 27 5.59 28.92 -6.00
N GLU A 28 6.55 28.40 -5.25
CA GLU A 28 7.39 27.28 -5.62
C GLU A 28 6.59 25.95 -5.62
N SER A 29 5.71 25.76 -4.64
CA SER A 29 4.75 24.66 -4.59
C SER A 29 3.83 24.61 -5.81
N LYS A 30 3.31 25.76 -6.26
CA LYS A 30 2.45 25.85 -7.45
C LYS A 30 3.20 25.60 -8.75
N LYS A 31 4.48 25.95 -8.82
CA LYS A 31 5.35 25.69 -9.98
C LYS A 31 5.72 24.20 -10.05
N THR A 32 6.10 23.62 -8.93
CA THR A 32 6.46 22.19 -8.80
C THR A 32 5.27 21.28 -9.07
N LEU A 33 4.04 21.64 -8.65
CA LEU A 33 2.82 20.94 -8.99
C LEU A 33 2.52 20.93 -10.51
N LYS A 34 2.92 21.96 -11.24
CA LYS A 34 2.78 22.02 -12.70
C LYS A 34 3.83 21.21 -13.44
N GLU A 35 5.06 21.18 -12.98
CA GLU A 35 6.18 20.50 -13.64
C GLU A 35 6.17 18.99 -13.41
N ASN A 36 5.78 18.54 -12.22
CA ASN A 36 5.68 17.11 -11.90
C ASN A 36 4.40 16.42 -12.41
N SER A 37 3.37 17.19 -12.78
CA SER A 37 2.16 16.64 -13.44
C SER A 37 2.43 16.11 -14.86
N SER A 38 3.60 16.38 -15.42
CA SER A 38 3.98 15.92 -16.76
C SER A 38 4.55 14.50 -16.79
N PHE A 39 4.97 13.95 -15.66
CA PHE A 39 5.54 12.59 -15.63
C PHE A 39 4.46 11.50 -15.78
N PHE A 40 3.24 11.81 -15.34
CA PHE A 40 2.08 10.95 -15.57
C PHE A 40 0.99 11.77 -16.24
N SER A 41 0.83 11.60 -17.54
CA SER A 41 -0.13 12.36 -18.33
C SER A 41 -1.53 12.32 -17.69
N ARG A 42 -2.25 13.44 -17.70
CA ARG A 42 -3.70 13.51 -17.45
C ARG A 42 -4.46 12.80 -18.57
N ASP A 43 -4.12 11.54 -18.80
CA ASP A 43 -4.82 10.74 -19.78
C ASP A 43 -6.21 10.42 -19.21
N SER A 44 -7.25 10.65 -20.01
CA SER A 44 -8.64 10.34 -19.66
C SER A 44 -8.89 8.82 -19.62
N ALA A 45 -7.92 8.01 -20.00
CA ALA A 45 -7.97 6.57 -19.91
C ALA A 45 -7.79 6.08 -18.46
N ARG A 46 -8.53 5.02 -18.10
CA ARG A 46 -8.37 4.35 -16.81
C ARG A 46 -6.93 3.86 -16.64
N LYS A 47 -6.36 4.10 -15.47
CA LYS A 47 -5.00 3.65 -15.14
C LYS A 47 -5.01 2.16 -14.85
N LYS A 48 -4.20 1.39 -15.58
CA LYS A 48 -4.00 -0.03 -15.32
C LYS A 48 -3.12 -0.19 -14.09
N ILE A 49 -3.64 -0.90 -13.10
CA ILE A 49 -2.94 -1.17 -11.85
C ILE A 49 -2.93 -2.66 -11.51
N ILE A 50 -1.87 -3.07 -10.87
CA ILE A 50 -1.80 -4.33 -10.11
C ILE A 50 -1.57 -3.93 -8.66
N ILE A 51 -2.28 -4.55 -7.73
CA ILE A 51 -2.14 -4.34 -6.29
C ILE A 51 -1.43 -5.55 -5.71
N ASP A 52 -0.30 -5.34 -5.04
CA ASP A 52 0.43 -6.34 -4.27
C ASP A 52 0.28 -6.02 -2.78
N THR A 53 -0.34 -6.89 -1.99
CA THR A 53 -0.92 -6.57 -0.69
C THR A 53 -0.70 -7.69 0.33
N ASP A 54 -0.51 -7.32 1.60
CA ASP A 54 -0.56 -8.23 2.75
C ASP A 54 -1.92 -8.17 3.48
N ILE A 55 -2.98 -7.97 2.70
CA ILE A 55 -4.38 -7.86 3.15
C ILE A 55 -4.74 -8.89 4.23
N GLY A 56 -5.37 -8.42 5.29
CA GLY A 56 -5.79 -9.28 6.42
C GLY A 56 -4.87 -9.18 7.63
N GLU A 57 -3.82 -8.36 7.60
CA GLU A 57 -2.99 -8.04 8.75
C GLU A 57 -3.39 -6.70 9.37
N ASP A 58 -3.17 -5.60 8.68
CA ASP A 58 -3.75 -4.31 9.08
C ASP A 58 -5.05 -4.06 8.31
N ILE A 59 -5.78 -3.04 8.71
CA ILE A 59 -7.11 -2.75 8.18
C ILE A 59 -7.06 -1.95 6.88
N ASP A 60 -5.95 -1.26 6.62
CA ASP A 60 -5.86 -0.34 5.49
C ASP A 60 -5.88 -1.07 4.14
N ASP A 61 -5.18 -2.18 4.00
CA ASP A 61 -5.16 -2.98 2.77
C ASP A 61 -6.56 -3.29 2.23
N ILE A 62 -7.44 -3.82 3.08
CA ILE A 62 -8.79 -4.22 2.64
C ILE A 62 -9.64 -3.00 2.27
N LEU A 63 -9.53 -1.92 3.04
CA LEU A 63 -10.28 -0.69 2.79
C LEU A 63 -9.78 0.04 1.54
N VAL A 64 -8.46 0.05 1.31
CA VAL A 64 -7.85 0.69 0.15
C VAL A 64 -8.05 -0.13 -1.11
N THR A 65 -7.98 -1.46 -1.02
CA THR A 65 -8.33 -2.36 -2.14
C THR A 65 -9.81 -2.18 -2.52
N ALA A 66 -10.72 -2.10 -1.54
CA ALA A 66 -12.14 -1.81 -1.79
C ALA A 66 -12.34 -0.47 -2.48
N PHE A 67 -11.61 0.58 -2.07
CA PHE A 67 -11.63 1.88 -2.73
C PHE A 67 -11.15 1.78 -4.19
N ALA A 68 -10.06 1.05 -4.46
CA ALA A 68 -9.56 0.84 -5.82
C ALA A 68 -10.60 0.14 -6.71
N LEU A 69 -11.24 -0.94 -6.20
CA LEU A 69 -12.25 -1.71 -6.91
C LEU A 69 -13.50 -0.88 -7.26
N ASN A 70 -13.82 0.12 -6.46
CA ASN A 70 -14.98 1.00 -6.66
C ASN A 70 -14.63 2.38 -7.25
N SER A 71 -13.41 2.55 -7.77
CA SER A 71 -12.95 3.80 -8.38
C SER A 71 -12.87 3.66 -9.89
N PRO A 72 -13.67 4.43 -10.66
CA PRO A 72 -13.74 4.31 -12.12
C PRO A 72 -12.45 4.75 -12.82
N GLU A 73 -11.56 5.43 -12.12
CA GLU A 73 -10.27 5.90 -12.63
C GLU A 73 -9.25 4.74 -12.79
N PHE A 74 -9.53 3.59 -12.17
CA PHE A 74 -8.61 2.45 -12.19
C PHE A 74 -9.17 1.27 -12.97
N GLU A 75 -8.27 0.60 -13.67
CA GLU A 75 -8.46 -0.73 -14.22
C GLU A 75 -7.56 -1.69 -13.44
N VAL A 76 -8.14 -2.35 -12.41
CA VAL A 76 -7.42 -3.35 -11.62
C VAL A 76 -7.28 -4.60 -12.47
N LEU A 77 -6.07 -4.89 -12.91
CA LEU A 77 -5.76 -6.04 -13.79
C LEU A 77 -5.53 -7.32 -13.01
N ALA A 78 -4.99 -7.22 -11.81
CA ALA A 78 -4.73 -8.33 -10.90
C ALA A 78 -4.56 -7.83 -9.47
N ILE A 79 -4.71 -8.74 -8.51
CA ILE A 79 -4.31 -8.53 -7.12
C ILE A 79 -3.41 -9.70 -6.73
N THR A 80 -2.25 -9.41 -6.15
CA THR A 80 -1.31 -10.41 -5.65
C THR A 80 -1.18 -10.29 -4.14
N VAL A 81 -1.01 -11.40 -3.45
CA VAL A 81 -0.88 -11.39 -1.99
C VAL A 81 0.50 -11.88 -1.56
N VAL A 82 1.01 -11.32 -0.48
CA VAL A 82 2.37 -11.53 0.03
C VAL A 82 2.35 -11.73 1.54
N ASP A 83 3.32 -12.46 2.05
CA ASP A 83 3.58 -12.72 3.47
C ASP A 83 2.45 -13.41 4.27
N GLY A 84 2.82 -13.93 5.42
CA GLY A 84 1.91 -14.57 6.35
C GLY A 84 1.12 -15.73 5.74
N ASP A 85 -0.16 -15.83 6.08
CA ASP A 85 -1.06 -16.84 5.49
C ASP A 85 -1.60 -16.35 4.12
N VAL A 86 -0.79 -16.51 3.06
CA VAL A 86 -1.15 -16.11 1.70
C VAL A 86 -2.43 -16.79 1.20
N GLN A 87 -2.78 -17.97 1.74
CA GLN A 87 -4.01 -18.66 1.36
C GLN A 87 -5.23 -17.98 1.98
N ALA A 88 -5.18 -17.59 3.25
CA ALA A 88 -6.24 -16.79 3.87
C ALA A 88 -6.38 -15.43 3.18
N ARG A 89 -5.25 -14.76 2.90
CA ARG A 89 -5.21 -13.47 2.17
C ARG A 89 -5.84 -13.59 0.77
N SER A 90 -5.53 -14.68 0.04
CA SER A 90 -6.14 -14.96 -1.27
C SER A 90 -7.67 -15.11 -1.15
N ARG A 91 -8.16 -15.85 -0.15
CA ARG A 91 -9.62 -16.01 0.05
C ARG A 91 -10.32 -14.71 0.40
N ILE A 92 -9.73 -13.89 1.28
CA ILE A 92 -10.23 -12.53 1.60
C ILE A 92 -10.33 -11.69 0.32
N THR A 93 -9.27 -11.68 -0.47
CA THR A 93 -9.18 -10.88 -1.70
C THR A 93 -10.19 -11.32 -2.75
N ARG A 94 -10.29 -12.63 -2.99
CA ARG A 94 -11.28 -13.20 -3.94
C ARG A 94 -12.72 -12.92 -3.48
N LYS A 95 -12.97 -12.96 -2.18
CA LYS A 95 -14.27 -12.56 -1.62
C LYS A 95 -14.55 -11.08 -1.87
N LEU A 96 -13.56 -10.25 -1.68
CA LEU A 96 -13.69 -8.81 -1.91
C LEU A 96 -13.98 -8.51 -3.39
N THR A 97 -13.22 -9.10 -4.33
CA THR A 97 -13.48 -8.93 -5.77
C THR A 97 -14.88 -9.41 -6.15
N GLN A 98 -15.34 -10.53 -5.60
CA GLN A 98 -16.70 -11.04 -5.82
C GLN A 98 -17.77 -10.05 -5.34
N LEU A 99 -17.61 -9.50 -4.13
CA LEU A 99 -18.56 -8.54 -3.56
C LEU A 99 -18.64 -7.24 -4.38
N TYR A 100 -17.53 -6.82 -4.97
CA TYR A 100 -17.48 -5.65 -5.86
C TYR A 100 -17.88 -5.98 -7.31
N GLY A 101 -18.39 -7.19 -7.58
CA GLY A 101 -18.85 -7.59 -8.91
C GLY A 101 -17.71 -7.72 -9.93
N ARG A 102 -16.50 -8.03 -9.46
CA ARG A 102 -15.27 -8.16 -10.24
C ARG A 102 -14.59 -9.54 -10.07
N PRO A 103 -15.36 -10.65 -10.13
CA PRO A 103 -14.82 -12.00 -9.93
C PRO A 103 -13.81 -12.43 -11.01
N GLU A 104 -13.75 -11.69 -12.12
CA GLU A 104 -12.81 -11.92 -13.21
C GLU A 104 -11.39 -11.44 -12.94
N ILE A 105 -11.19 -10.58 -11.91
CA ILE A 105 -9.85 -10.11 -11.54
C ILE A 105 -9.07 -11.30 -10.96
N PRO A 106 -7.96 -11.72 -11.61
CA PRO A 106 -7.15 -12.81 -11.09
C PRO A 106 -6.49 -12.39 -9.77
N VAL A 107 -6.57 -13.29 -8.80
CA VAL A 107 -5.87 -13.18 -7.51
C VAL A 107 -4.81 -14.27 -7.44
N ALA A 108 -3.56 -13.89 -7.21
CA ALA A 108 -2.43 -14.82 -7.15
C ALA A 108 -1.75 -14.79 -5.79
N THR A 109 -1.45 -15.97 -5.26
CA THR A 109 -0.60 -16.10 -4.08
C THR A 109 0.87 -15.89 -4.45
N GLY A 110 1.59 -15.24 -3.56
CA GLY A 110 3.00 -14.93 -3.73
C GLY A 110 3.88 -15.64 -2.72
N TYR A 111 4.92 -14.94 -2.33
CA TYR A 111 5.95 -15.46 -1.45
C TYR A 111 5.71 -15.03 -0.02
N VAL A 112 6.12 -15.89 0.88
CA VAL A 112 6.22 -15.59 2.30
C VAL A 112 7.69 -15.26 2.56
N TRP A 113 7.96 -14.16 3.21
CA TRP A 113 9.32 -13.87 3.66
C TRP A 113 9.60 -14.76 4.87
N ASP A 114 10.27 -15.88 4.59
CA ASP A 114 10.65 -16.87 5.59
C ASP A 114 12.19 -16.95 5.63
N MET A 115 12.82 -15.85 6.00
CA MET A 115 14.23 -15.91 6.39
C MET A 115 14.28 -16.25 7.88
N PRO A 116 14.62 -17.48 8.25
CA PRO A 116 15.00 -17.78 9.61
C PRO A 116 16.36 -17.11 9.88
N LEU A 117 16.33 -15.83 10.11
CA LEU A 117 17.37 -15.24 10.90
C LEU A 117 17.09 -15.74 12.30
N GLU A 118 17.81 -16.78 12.76
CA GLU A 118 17.67 -17.38 14.10
C GLU A 118 17.71 -16.35 15.22
N ASP A 119 18.15 -15.12 14.93
CA ASP A 119 18.27 -13.97 15.81
C ASP A 119 17.33 -12.81 15.47
N TYR A 120 16.45 -12.94 14.47
CA TYR A 120 15.52 -11.89 14.10
C TYR A 120 14.10 -12.30 14.52
N PRO A 121 13.59 -11.77 15.63
CA PRO A 121 12.19 -11.98 15.92
C PRO A 121 11.39 -11.39 14.75
N PRO A 122 10.37 -12.11 14.28
CA PRO A 122 9.47 -11.56 13.27
C PRO A 122 8.98 -10.20 13.76
N TRP A 123 8.85 -9.25 12.84
CA TRP A 123 8.26 -7.96 13.14
C TRP A 123 6.95 -8.20 13.92
N PRO A 124 6.71 -7.53 15.07
CA PRO A 124 5.44 -7.67 15.76
C PRO A 124 4.32 -7.27 14.82
N GLY A 125 3.57 -8.23 14.32
CA GLY A 125 2.59 -8.06 13.26
C GLY A 125 2.94 -8.78 11.94
N SER A 126 4.21 -9.14 11.70
CA SER A 126 4.56 -9.99 10.57
C SER A 126 4.11 -11.42 10.80
N GLY A 127 3.38 -11.97 9.88
CA GLY A 127 2.96 -13.37 9.90
C GLY A 127 1.66 -13.68 10.64
N GLY A 128 0.99 -12.67 11.22
CA GLY A 128 -0.33 -12.82 11.81
C GLY A 128 -1.41 -12.24 10.90
N VAL A 129 -2.34 -13.06 10.44
CA VAL A 129 -3.55 -12.56 9.78
C VAL A 129 -4.55 -12.17 10.86
N THR A 130 -4.58 -10.91 11.26
CA THR A 130 -5.47 -10.41 12.32
C THR A 130 -6.94 -10.56 11.94
N GLN A 131 -7.22 -10.62 10.64
CA GLN A 131 -8.54 -10.80 10.06
C GLN A 131 -8.74 -12.22 9.48
N GLY A 132 -7.95 -13.20 9.94
CA GLY A 132 -8.03 -14.58 9.45
C GLY A 132 -9.43 -15.19 9.57
N GLU A 133 -10.21 -14.80 10.58
CA GLU A 133 -11.61 -15.20 10.75
C GLU A 133 -12.52 -14.63 9.64
N LEU A 134 -12.10 -13.57 8.96
CA LEU A 134 -12.81 -13.00 7.82
C LEU A 134 -12.67 -13.84 6.56
N ALA A 135 -11.61 -14.66 6.47
CA ALA A 135 -11.35 -15.49 5.29
C ALA A 135 -12.47 -16.54 5.13
N PRO A 136 -13.24 -16.50 4.01
CA PRO A 136 -14.30 -17.48 3.78
C PRO A 136 -13.70 -18.87 3.45
N SER A 137 -14.55 -19.90 3.44
CA SER A 137 -14.21 -21.18 2.82
C SER A 137 -13.96 -21.00 1.31
N GLU A 138 -13.30 -21.99 0.68
CA GLU A 138 -13.07 -21.99 -0.77
C GLU A 138 -14.37 -22.10 -1.58
N GLU A 139 -15.41 -22.65 -1.00
CA GLU A 139 -16.67 -22.92 -1.69
C GLU A 139 -17.33 -21.62 -2.19
N GLY A 140 -17.60 -21.55 -3.48
CA GLY A 140 -18.26 -20.41 -4.12
C GLY A 140 -17.40 -19.17 -4.34
N LEU A 141 -16.10 -19.25 -4.05
CA LEU A 141 -15.15 -18.19 -4.42
C LEU A 141 -14.77 -18.27 -5.91
N PRO A 142 -14.44 -17.13 -6.55
CA PRO A 142 -13.76 -17.14 -7.82
C PRO A 142 -12.47 -17.99 -7.74
N PRO A 143 -12.03 -18.64 -8.82
CA PRO A 143 -10.81 -19.44 -8.81
C PRO A 143 -9.58 -18.56 -8.52
N GLU A 144 -8.62 -19.12 -7.80
CA GLU A 144 -7.30 -18.53 -7.67
C GLU A 144 -6.54 -18.59 -9.02
N SER A 145 -5.66 -17.64 -9.26
CA SER A 145 -4.77 -17.67 -10.42
C SER A 145 -3.87 -18.92 -10.37
N PRO A 146 -3.70 -19.65 -11.49
CA PRO A 146 -2.74 -20.75 -11.55
C PRO A 146 -1.27 -20.26 -11.57
N LEU A 147 -1.06 -18.96 -11.83
CA LEU A 147 0.27 -18.35 -11.79
C LEU A 147 0.54 -17.80 -10.40
N ARG A 148 1.80 -17.85 -9.97
CA ARG A 148 2.24 -17.12 -8.77
C ARG A 148 2.26 -15.62 -9.01
N ALA A 149 2.38 -14.84 -7.95
CA ALA A 149 2.34 -13.39 -7.99
C ALA A 149 3.33 -12.80 -9.00
N ASP A 150 4.60 -13.16 -8.92
CA ASP A 150 5.66 -12.67 -9.81
C ASP A 150 5.44 -13.09 -11.27
N GLU A 151 4.97 -14.32 -11.51
CA GLU A 151 4.64 -14.82 -12.85
C GLU A 151 3.45 -14.07 -13.46
N LEU A 152 2.40 -13.84 -12.66
CA LEU A 152 1.23 -13.08 -13.09
C LEU A 152 1.57 -11.63 -13.42
N ILE A 153 2.37 -10.98 -12.56
CA ILE A 153 2.82 -9.60 -12.80
C ILE A 153 3.66 -9.54 -14.08
N ALA A 154 4.64 -10.45 -14.26
CA ALA A 154 5.49 -10.51 -15.46
C ALA A 154 4.65 -10.71 -16.72
N HIS A 155 3.71 -11.68 -16.70
CA HIS A 155 2.81 -11.94 -17.82
C HIS A 155 2.00 -10.68 -18.21
N LEU A 156 1.44 -9.99 -17.23
CA LEU A 156 0.64 -8.78 -17.48
C LEU A 156 1.52 -7.61 -17.94
N ALA A 157 2.71 -7.43 -17.39
CA ALA A 157 3.66 -6.42 -17.84
C ALA A 157 4.10 -6.65 -19.30
N GLY A 158 4.33 -7.90 -19.67
CA GLY A 158 4.61 -8.28 -21.06
C GLY A 158 3.42 -8.01 -22.01
N LYS A 159 2.19 -8.21 -21.53
CA LYS A 159 0.96 -7.99 -22.30
C LYS A 159 0.62 -6.50 -22.48
N TYR A 160 0.94 -5.67 -21.48
CA TYR A 160 0.62 -4.23 -21.46
C TYR A 160 1.88 -3.39 -21.18
N PRO A 161 2.90 -3.42 -22.06
CA PRO A 161 4.16 -2.72 -21.83
C PRO A 161 3.95 -1.23 -21.63
N ASP A 162 4.63 -0.65 -20.65
CA ASP A 162 4.61 0.78 -20.27
C ASP A 162 3.22 1.34 -19.87
N GLN A 163 2.29 0.44 -19.46
CA GLN A 163 0.95 0.86 -19.07
C GLN A 163 0.60 0.57 -17.61
N ILE A 164 1.27 -0.40 -16.97
CA ILE A 164 0.90 -0.90 -15.65
C ILE A 164 1.69 -0.21 -14.56
N TYR A 165 0.97 0.30 -13.55
CA TYR A 165 1.55 0.65 -12.26
C TYR A 165 1.39 -0.52 -11.30
N LEU A 166 2.50 -0.96 -10.70
CA LEU A 166 2.49 -1.91 -9.60
C LEU A 166 2.42 -1.15 -8.27
N LEU A 167 1.34 -1.35 -7.54
CA LEU A 167 1.16 -0.76 -6.21
C LEU A 167 1.55 -1.81 -5.17
N THR A 168 2.51 -1.51 -4.29
CA THR A 168 2.92 -2.41 -3.22
C THR A 168 2.44 -1.88 -1.89
N PHE A 169 1.47 -2.54 -1.28
CA PHE A 169 0.95 -2.27 0.05
C PHE A 169 1.71 -3.11 1.08
N GLY A 170 1.92 -4.40 0.78
CA GLY A 170 2.70 -5.32 1.58
C GLY A 170 4.21 -5.20 1.43
N SER A 171 4.94 -6.21 1.91
CA SER A 171 6.38 -6.31 1.73
C SER A 171 6.76 -6.36 0.24
N MET A 172 8.01 -6.01 -0.05
CA MET A 172 8.49 -6.01 -1.44
C MET A 172 8.92 -7.41 -1.93
N THR A 173 8.59 -8.48 -1.22
CA THR A 173 9.09 -9.84 -1.52
C THR A 173 8.65 -10.30 -2.92
N ASN A 174 7.39 -10.14 -3.29
CA ASN A 174 6.91 -10.48 -4.64
C ASN A 174 7.60 -9.64 -5.72
N LEU A 175 7.78 -8.34 -5.47
CA LEU A 175 8.49 -7.44 -6.38
C LEU A 175 9.97 -7.81 -6.51
N GLY A 176 10.65 -8.16 -5.42
CA GLY A 176 12.03 -8.63 -5.44
C GLY A 176 12.17 -9.90 -6.30
N GLN A 177 11.26 -10.85 -6.14
CA GLN A 177 11.23 -12.06 -6.97
C GLN A 177 10.97 -11.75 -8.45
N LEU A 178 10.03 -10.87 -8.74
CA LEU A 178 9.75 -10.40 -10.09
C LEU A 178 11.00 -9.81 -10.76
N LEU A 179 11.69 -8.89 -10.07
CA LEU A 179 12.88 -8.20 -10.59
C LEU A 179 14.05 -9.14 -10.86
N VAL A 180 14.19 -10.20 -10.06
CA VAL A 180 15.27 -11.19 -10.22
C VAL A 180 14.92 -12.22 -11.28
N ARG A 181 13.70 -12.72 -11.30
CA ARG A 181 13.30 -13.84 -12.17
C ARG A 181 12.84 -13.40 -13.56
N TYR A 182 12.26 -12.21 -13.66
CA TYR A 182 11.67 -11.67 -14.88
C TYR A 182 12.16 -10.24 -15.17
N PRO A 183 13.47 -9.99 -15.27
CA PRO A 183 14.02 -8.64 -15.38
C PRO A 183 13.55 -7.90 -16.64
N GLU A 184 13.36 -8.62 -17.76
CA GLU A 184 12.88 -8.03 -19.01
C GLU A 184 11.43 -7.60 -18.93
N ASP A 185 10.55 -8.40 -18.29
CA ASP A 185 9.14 -8.07 -18.17
C ASP A 185 8.90 -7.04 -17.07
N SER A 186 9.64 -7.12 -15.96
CA SER A 186 9.57 -6.08 -14.92
C SER A 186 9.96 -4.70 -15.44
N GLY A 187 10.93 -4.63 -16.36
CA GLY A 187 11.33 -3.40 -17.04
C GLY A 187 10.23 -2.76 -17.90
N LYS A 188 9.16 -3.51 -18.21
CA LYS A 188 7.98 -3.01 -18.95
C LYS A 188 6.91 -2.41 -18.05
N LEU A 189 7.09 -2.43 -16.73
CA LEU A 189 6.19 -1.72 -15.81
C LEU A 189 6.34 -0.21 -16.04
N LYS A 190 5.22 0.50 -16.06
CA LYS A 190 5.21 1.96 -16.12
C LYS A 190 5.80 2.60 -14.87
N GLY A 191 5.67 1.94 -13.75
CA GLY A 191 6.27 2.34 -12.49
C GLY A 191 5.82 1.50 -11.32
N ILE A 192 6.56 1.60 -10.24
CA ILE A 192 6.25 1.04 -8.93
C ILE A 192 5.82 2.20 -8.03
N ILE A 193 4.75 2.01 -7.28
CA ILE A 193 4.30 2.96 -6.28
C ILE A 193 4.13 2.20 -4.98
N SER A 194 5.00 2.48 -4.02
CA SER A 194 5.01 1.78 -2.74
C SER A 194 4.66 2.70 -1.58
N SER A 195 4.03 2.12 -0.59
CA SER A 195 3.84 2.69 0.73
C SER A 195 5.01 2.27 1.65
N HIS A 196 4.77 1.93 2.89
CA HIS A 196 5.76 1.91 3.95
C HIS A 196 6.55 0.60 4.15
N ASN A 197 6.10 -0.56 3.75
CA ASN A 197 6.59 -1.89 4.20
C ASN A 197 8.01 -2.33 3.72
N LEU A 198 8.94 -1.38 3.56
CA LEU A 198 10.32 -1.68 3.11
C LEU A 198 11.13 -2.50 4.11
N ALA A 199 10.84 -2.34 5.41
CA ALA A 199 11.60 -2.97 6.48
C ALA A 199 11.27 -4.46 6.66
N VAL A 200 10.15 -4.91 6.09
CA VAL A 200 9.71 -6.31 6.21
C VAL A 200 10.63 -7.22 5.39
N ASP A 201 10.98 -6.82 4.16
CA ASP A 201 11.99 -7.52 3.35
C ASP A 201 13.05 -6.55 2.81
N PRO A 202 14.11 -6.31 3.59
CA PRO A 202 15.17 -5.38 3.22
C PRO A 202 15.94 -5.80 1.96
N ALA A 203 16.03 -7.10 1.70
CA ALA A 203 16.73 -7.62 0.53
C ALA A 203 15.95 -7.29 -0.74
N ALA A 204 14.64 -7.52 -0.74
CA ALA A 204 13.77 -7.14 -1.85
C ALA A 204 13.74 -5.62 -2.07
N ALA A 205 13.69 -4.82 -0.99
CA ALA A 205 13.80 -3.37 -1.08
C ALA A 205 15.12 -2.91 -1.71
N ALA A 206 16.25 -3.53 -1.35
CA ALA A 206 17.55 -3.24 -1.93
C ALA A 206 17.65 -3.65 -3.43
N ILE A 207 17.00 -4.74 -3.81
CA ILE A 207 16.88 -5.16 -5.23
C ILE A 207 16.08 -4.11 -6.01
N THR A 208 14.96 -3.66 -5.45
CA THR A 208 14.10 -2.64 -6.07
C THR A 208 14.85 -1.33 -6.31
N LEU A 209 15.67 -0.90 -5.35
CA LEU A 209 16.53 0.30 -5.52
C LEU A 209 17.51 0.20 -6.67
N ARG A 210 17.96 -1.00 -7.03
CA ARG A 210 18.89 -1.23 -8.13
C ARG A 210 18.20 -1.40 -9.48
N SER A 211 16.88 -1.59 -9.48
CA SER A 211 16.11 -1.73 -10.72
C SER A 211 16.03 -0.42 -11.49
N GLU A 212 15.82 -0.49 -12.80
CA GLU A 212 15.61 0.67 -13.67
C GLU A 212 14.15 1.11 -13.72
N VAL A 213 13.23 0.36 -13.08
CA VAL A 213 11.79 0.69 -13.06
C VAL A 213 11.58 2.00 -12.30
N PRO A 214 10.83 2.97 -12.86
CA PRO A 214 10.51 4.19 -12.15
C PRO A 214 9.82 3.91 -10.83
N TRP A 215 10.31 4.51 -9.75
CA TRP A 215 9.80 4.24 -8.41
C TRP A 215 9.33 5.51 -7.71
N VAL A 216 8.12 5.43 -7.16
CA VAL A 216 7.52 6.43 -6.28
C VAL A 216 7.36 5.82 -4.90
N PHE A 217 7.93 6.45 -3.89
CA PHE A 217 7.82 6.05 -2.50
C PHE A 217 7.01 7.07 -1.70
N LEU A 218 5.95 6.59 -1.05
CA LEU A 218 5.03 7.39 -0.26
C LEU A 218 4.94 6.79 1.14
N GLY A 219 5.24 7.57 2.15
CA GLY A 219 5.16 7.12 3.54
C GLY A 219 3.90 7.58 4.25
N MET A 220 3.64 7.01 5.41
CA MET A 220 2.51 7.37 6.28
C MET A 220 2.47 8.87 6.61
N SER A 221 3.62 9.53 6.75
CA SER A 221 3.72 10.97 6.98
C SER A 221 3.08 11.82 5.88
N ASN A 222 3.00 11.30 4.66
CA ASN A 222 2.44 12.05 3.53
C ASN A 222 0.94 12.30 3.69
N ILE A 223 0.23 11.42 4.39
CA ILE A 223 -1.22 11.47 4.57
C ILE A 223 -1.66 11.63 6.03
N ARG A 224 -0.85 12.28 6.87
CA ARG A 224 -1.17 12.48 8.28
C ARG A 224 -2.60 12.97 8.54
N TYR A 225 -3.17 13.76 7.64
CA TYR A 225 -4.52 14.33 7.73
C TYR A 225 -5.55 13.61 6.86
N ALA A 226 -5.15 12.54 6.19
CA ALA A 226 -6.01 11.73 5.35
C ALA A 226 -5.98 10.26 5.79
N GLY A 227 -6.92 9.48 5.27
CA GLY A 227 -6.96 8.04 5.56
C GLY A 227 -7.40 7.69 6.99
N ILE A 228 -7.86 8.66 7.79
CA ILE A 228 -8.37 8.39 9.14
C ILE A 228 -9.84 7.99 9.05
N VAL A 229 -10.14 6.74 9.39
CA VAL A 229 -11.52 6.23 9.46
C VAL A 229 -12.00 6.30 10.91
N GLY A 230 -12.37 7.50 11.34
CA GLY A 230 -12.84 7.75 12.70
C GLY A 230 -14.24 7.15 12.99
N PRO A 231 -14.72 7.29 14.25
CA PRO A 231 -15.96 6.63 14.71
C PRO A 231 -17.20 6.94 13.87
N GLU A 232 -17.31 8.18 13.37
CA GLU A 232 -18.41 8.58 12.49
C GLU A 232 -18.36 7.83 11.16
N SER A 233 -17.17 7.69 10.56
CA SER A 233 -16.95 6.96 9.32
C SER A 233 -17.28 5.48 9.49
N VAL A 234 -16.81 4.86 10.58
CA VAL A 234 -17.13 3.48 10.93
C VAL A 234 -18.64 3.28 11.09
N ALA A 235 -19.31 4.18 11.82
CA ALA A 235 -20.76 4.12 12.00
C ALA A 235 -21.50 4.22 10.66
N ARG A 236 -21.03 5.06 9.73
CA ARG A 236 -21.60 5.17 8.38
C ARG A 236 -21.40 3.90 7.56
N ILE A 237 -20.21 3.27 7.62
CA ILE A 237 -19.94 1.99 6.96
C ILE A 237 -20.91 0.92 7.48
N ARG A 238 -21.02 0.76 8.81
CA ARG A 238 -21.94 -0.21 9.43
C ARG A 238 -23.41 0.02 9.07
N LYS A 239 -23.83 1.27 8.90
CA LYS A 239 -25.21 1.64 8.59
C LYS A 239 -25.57 1.53 7.11
N ALA A 240 -24.61 1.43 6.23
CA ALA A 240 -24.84 1.49 4.77
C ALA A 240 -25.66 0.30 4.24
N GLY A 241 -25.53 -0.89 4.87
CA GLY A 241 -26.36 -2.06 4.56
C GLY A 241 -26.12 -2.66 3.19
N LEU A 242 -24.92 -2.46 2.62
CA LEU A 242 -24.49 -3.12 1.38
C LEU A 242 -23.65 -4.35 1.75
N PRO A 243 -23.72 -5.45 0.99
CA PRO A 243 -22.86 -6.62 1.21
C PRO A 243 -21.36 -6.26 1.27
N THR A 244 -20.93 -5.26 0.49
CA THR A 244 -19.57 -4.72 0.53
C THR A 244 -19.26 -4.03 1.86
N THR A 245 -20.12 -3.13 2.31
CA THR A 245 -19.91 -2.41 3.57
C THR A 245 -20.08 -3.30 4.79
N ASP A 246 -20.93 -4.31 4.74
CA ASP A 246 -21.07 -5.29 5.82
C ASP A 246 -19.78 -6.12 5.98
N TYR A 247 -19.15 -6.52 4.88
CA TYR A 247 -17.87 -7.21 4.91
C TYR A 247 -16.73 -6.34 5.43
N LEU A 248 -16.69 -5.07 5.02
CA LEU A 248 -15.71 -4.11 5.54
C LEU A 248 -15.93 -3.81 7.03
N ALA A 249 -17.19 -3.74 7.47
CA ALA A 249 -17.52 -3.57 8.89
C ALA A 249 -17.04 -4.76 9.74
N GLN A 250 -17.21 -6.00 9.25
CA GLN A 250 -16.68 -7.19 9.91
C GLN A 250 -15.14 -7.12 10.03
N ALA A 251 -14.45 -6.71 8.96
CA ALA A 251 -12.99 -6.53 9.00
C ALA A 251 -12.57 -5.49 10.04
N ILE A 252 -13.27 -4.36 10.11
CA ILE A 252 -13.02 -3.31 11.11
C ILE A 252 -13.26 -3.84 12.53
N ASP A 253 -14.31 -4.64 12.74
CA ASP A 253 -14.63 -5.21 14.05
C ASP A 253 -13.55 -6.19 14.51
N LEU A 254 -13.08 -7.06 13.63
CA LEU A 254 -11.95 -7.97 13.89
C LEU A 254 -10.65 -7.23 14.17
N TRP A 255 -10.39 -6.14 13.45
CA TRP A 255 -9.22 -5.31 13.68
C TRP A 255 -9.26 -4.69 15.08
N TYR A 256 -10.40 -4.14 15.53
CA TYR A 256 -10.55 -3.59 16.88
C TYR A 256 -10.40 -4.66 17.97
N LEU A 257 -10.84 -5.89 17.73
CA LEU A 257 -10.65 -6.98 18.71
C LEU A 257 -9.16 -7.28 18.97
N ASN A 258 -8.31 -7.03 17.98
CA ASN A 258 -6.86 -7.26 18.07
C ASN A 258 -6.06 -6.03 18.51
N LYS A 259 -6.72 -4.88 18.73
CA LYS A 259 -6.10 -3.64 19.26
C LYS A 259 -6.50 -3.45 20.72
N PRO A 260 -5.61 -3.71 21.68
CA PRO A 260 -5.96 -3.77 23.12
C PRO A 260 -6.44 -2.44 23.69
N ASP A 261 -6.05 -1.31 23.11
CA ASP A 261 -6.30 0.00 23.71
C ASP A 261 -7.51 0.74 23.14
N HIS A 262 -8.13 0.26 22.06
CA HIS A 262 -9.27 0.89 21.34
C HIS A 262 -9.17 2.42 21.13
N THR A 263 -7.95 2.96 21.26
CA THR A 263 -7.65 4.40 21.19
C THR A 263 -7.25 4.85 19.79
N GLU A 264 -6.89 3.89 18.94
CA GLU A 264 -6.49 4.14 17.56
C GLU A 264 -7.70 4.01 16.63
N TYR A 265 -7.67 4.78 15.57
CA TYR A 265 -8.60 4.63 14.45
C TYR A 265 -7.85 4.05 13.26
N PRO A 266 -8.53 3.29 12.37
CA PRO A 266 -7.94 2.86 11.12
C PRO A 266 -7.27 4.03 10.40
N HIS A 267 -6.01 3.88 10.08
CA HIS A 267 -5.22 4.85 9.33
C HIS A 267 -4.75 4.21 8.03
N LEU A 268 -5.27 4.71 6.92
CA LEU A 268 -5.10 4.11 5.60
C LEU A 268 -3.82 4.62 4.93
N ALA A 269 -2.66 4.11 5.35
CA ALA A 269 -1.38 4.51 4.79
C ALA A 269 -1.31 4.24 3.29
N ASP A 270 -1.81 3.10 2.83
CA ASP A 270 -1.77 2.69 1.43
C ASP A 270 -2.63 3.55 0.51
N LEU A 271 -3.59 4.31 1.06
CA LEU A 271 -4.40 5.24 0.29
C LEU A 271 -3.55 6.29 -0.45
N CYS A 272 -2.33 6.58 0.05
CA CYS A 272 -1.42 7.51 -0.60
C CYS A 272 -1.04 7.06 -2.02
N THR A 273 -0.91 5.77 -2.27
CA THR A 273 -0.53 5.22 -3.58
C THR A 273 -1.60 5.48 -4.65
N LEU A 274 -2.86 5.23 -4.30
CA LEU A 274 -3.99 5.50 -5.18
C LEU A 274 -4.23 7.00 -5.34
N ALA A 275 -4.14 7.78 -4.26
CA ALA A 275 -4.26 9.23 -4.31
C ALA A 275 -3.19 9.85 -5.22
N TYR A 276 -1.95 9.34 -5.19
CA TYR A 276 -0.90 9.77 -6.11
C TYR A 276 -1.33 9.56 -7.57
N LEU A 277 -1.87 8.40 -7.90
CA LEU A 277 -2.34 8.11 -9.24
C LEU A 277 -3.56 8.94 -9.65
N LEU A 278 -4.43 9.30 -8.72
CA LEU A 278 -5.54 10.23 -8.99
C LEU A 278 -5.03 11.61 -9.38
N GLY A 279 -3.80 11.96 -8.98
CA GLY A 279 -3.10 13.19 -9.34
C GLY A 279 -3.52 14.42 -8.53
N GLY A 280 -2.56 15.32 -8.30
CA GLY A 280 -2.82 16.61 -7.66
C GLY A 280 -2.95 16.60 -6.13
N TRP A 281 -2.76 15.45 -5.48
CA TRP A 281 -2.89 15.32 -4.02
C TRP A 281 -1.59 15.60 -3.28
N PHE A 282 -0.45 15.24 -3.87
CA PHE A 282 0.85 15.34 -3.22
C PHE A 282 1.79 16.27 -3.97
N PRO A 283 2.43 17.23 -3.30
CA PRO A 283 3.70 17.76 -3.75
C PRO A 283 4.73 16.63 -3.73
N THR A 284 5.59 16.58 -4.74
CA THR A 284 6.64 15.56 -4.83
C THR A 284 8.01 16.18 -4.99
N TYR A 285 9.05 15.41 -4.68
CA TYR A 285 10.43 15.76 -4.94
C TYR A 285 11.20 14.50 -5.38
N ARG A 286 12.34 14.68 -6.01
CA ARG A 286 13.25 13.59 -6.34
C ARG A 286 14.33 13.46 -5.30
N GLY A 287 14.82 12.26 -5.11
CA GLY A 287 15.88 12.02 -4.15
C GLY A 287 16.58 10.69 -4.36
N ASN A 288 17.63 10.52 -3.60
CA ASN A 288 18.33 9.26 -3.42
C ASN A 288 17.81 8.59 -2.16
N PHE A 289 17.64 7.30 -2.25
CA PHE A 289 17.17 6.45 -1.17
C PHE A 289 18.28 5.50 -0.77
N PHE A 290 18.61 5.46 0.49
CA PHE A 290 19.65 4.61 1.01
C PHE A 290 19.06 3.65 2.03
N ILE A 291 19.32 2.36 1.82
CA ILE A 291 18.96 1.30 2.75
C ILE A 291 20.25 0.70 3.28
N THR A 292 20.47 0.80 4.58
CA THR A 292 21.58 0.11 5.24
C THR A 292 21.02 -1.10 5.98
N VAL A 293 21.38 -2.27 5.52
CA VAL A 293 21.08 -3.52 6.21
C VAL A 293 22.21 -3.81 7.19
N PRO A 294 21.96 -3.89 8.49
CA PRO A 294 22.98 -4.21 9.47
C PRO A 294 23.59 -5.58 9.18
N THR A 295 24.92 -5.66 9.10
CA THR A 295 25.65 -6.93 8.89
C THR A 295 25.73 -7.80 10.16
N ARG A 296 25.39 -7.23 11.31
CA ARG A 296 25.29 -7.91 12.58
C ARG A 296 24.03 -7.44 13.32
N LEU A 297 23.14 -8.37 13.58
CA LEU A 297 21.99 -8.16 14.45
C LEU A 297 22.47 -8.29 15.89
N TYR A 298 22.54 -7.18 16.60
CA TYR A 298 22.71 -7.21 18.05
C TYR A 298 21.35 -7.45 18.71
N ARG A 299 21.28 -8.42 19.60
CA ARG A 299 20.05 -8.90 20.28
C ARG A 299 19.22 -7.86 21.04
N THR A 300 19.57 -6.59 21.06
CA THR A 300 18.97 -5.60 21.95
C THR A 300 18.32 -4.39 21.26
N GLU A 301 18.47 -4.20 19.97
CA GLU A 301 17.86 -3.08 19.26
C GLU A 301 17.20 -3.54 17.95
N TYR A 302 15.89 -3.33 17.87
CA TYR A 302 15.05 -3.60 16.69
C TYR A 302 15.27 -2.54 15.60
N LYS A 303 16.44 -2.51 14.99
CA LYS A 303 16.66 -1.77 13.77
C LYS A 303 16.97 -2.74 12.64
N ALA A 304 15.94 -3.19 11.97
CA ALA A 304 16.10 -4.09 10.84
C ALA A 304 16.85 -3.44 9.70
N ILE A 305 16.62 -2.15 9.48
CA ILE A 305 17.29 -1.34 8.46
C ILE A 305 17.35 0.11 8.92
N ASP A 306 18.38 0.81 8.48
CA ASP A 306 18.39 2.27 8.48
C ASP A 306 18.01 2.76 7.10
N ILE A 307 16.98 3.61 7.04
CA ILE A 307 16.52 4.25 5.83
C ILE A 307 16.86 5.73 5.91
N SER A 308 17.54 6.24 4.90
CA SER A 308 17.76 7.66 4.74
C SER A 308 17.40 8.13 3.34
N ILE A 309 16.87 9.35 3.26
CA ILE A 309 16.48 10.00 2.02
C ILE A 309 17.27 11.29 1.91
N GLU A 310 17.96 11.45 0.78
CA GLU A 310 18.64 12.69 0.41
C GLU A 310 17.91 13.32 -0.76
N GLU A 311 17.42 14.55 -0.59
CA GLU A 311 16.79 15.29 -1.69
C GLU A 311 17.83 15.61 -2.76
N ASN A 312 17.57 15.14 -3.99
CA ASN A 312 18.44 15.33 -5.13
C ASN A 312 17.58 15.45 -6.40
N PRO A 313 17.63 16.59 -7.11
CA PRO A 313 16.85 16.77 -8.35
C PRO A 313 17.10 15.70 -9.42
N ASP A 314 18.30 15.15 -9.44
CA ASP A 314 18.72 14.08 -10.36
C ASP A 314 18.47 12.67 -9.77
N GLY A 315 17.89 12.60 -8.58
CA GLY A 315 17.58 11.34 -7.89
C GLY A 315 16.59 10.48 -8.68
N ARG A 316 16.71 9.17 -8.52
CA ARG A 316 15.91 8.20 -9.28
C ARG A 316 14.54 7.94 -8.68
N VAL A 317 14.38 8.14 -7.36
CA VAL A 317 13.13 7.88 -6.64
C VAL A 317 12.36 9.17 -6.46
N VAL A 318 11.07 9.11 -6.68
CA VAL A 318 10.14 10.20 -6.40
C VAL A 318 9.54 9.99 -5.02
N PHE A 319 9.59 11.01 -4.17
CA PHE A 319 9.04 11.01 -2.83
C PHE A 319 7.86 11.98 -2.75
N GLY A 320 6.86 11.60 -1.94
CA GLY A 320 5.77 12.52 -1.60
C GLY A 320 6.15 13.45 -0.45
N ARG A 321 5.64 14.67 -0.46
CA ARG A 321 5.58 15.55 0.71
C ARG A 321 4.22 15.41 1.40
N GLU A 322 4.14 15.85 2.64
CA GLU A 322 2.88 15.85 3.39
C GLU A 322 1.81 16.68 2.67
N ILE A 323 0.59 16.15 2.60
CA ILE A 323 -0.56 16.90 2.09
C ILE A 323 -1.08 17.88 3.14
N THR A 324 -1.68 18.99 2.67
CA THR A 324 -2.34 19.92 3.57
C THR A 324 -3.57 19.28 4.23
N LYS A 325 -3.95 19.81 5.40
CA LYS A 325 -5.17 19.35 6.09
C LYS A 325 -6.42 19.45 5.20
N GLU A 326 -6.51 20.50 4.40
CA GLU A 326 -7.64 20.70 3.47
C GLU A 326 -7.71 19.56 2.41
N LEU A 327 -6.58 19.25 1.80
CA LEU A 327 -6.49 18.14 0.84
C LEU A 327 -6.75 16.80 1.52
N GLY A 328 -6.25 16.59 2.73
CA GLY A 328 -6.52 15.38 3.51
C GLY A 328 -8.01 15.17 3.78
N LEU A 329 -8.74 16.21 4.16
CA LEU A 329 -10.19 16.14 4.36
C LEU A 329 -10.95 15.87 3.06
N LYS A 330 -10.51 16.43 1.94
CA LYS A 330 -11.08 16.15 0.60
C LYS A 330 -10.84 14.69 0.20
N LEU A 331 -9.65 14.15 0.46
CA LEU A 331 -9.33 12.76 0.18
C LEU A 331 -10.17 11.80 1.05
N ASN A 332 -10.33 12.08 2.34
CA ASN A 332 -11.22 11.32 3.21
C ASN A 332 -12.67 11.33 2.72
N LYS A 333 -13.15 12.48 2.28
CA LYS A 333 -14.49 12.60 1.70
C LYS A 333 -14.64 11.72 0.46
N LEU A 334 -13.71 11.79 -0.46
CA LEU A 334 -13.69 10.97 -1.68
C LEU A 334 -13.64 9.47 -1.32
N PHE A 335 -12.78 9.08 -0.38
CA PHE A 335 -12.69 7.70 0.11
C PHE A 335 -14.05 7.22 0.62
N MET A 336 -14.68 7.96 1.51
CA MET A 336 -15.98 7.58 2.07
C MET A 336 -17.10 7.54 1.02
N GLU A 337 -17.09 8.45 0.05
CA GLU A 337 -18.04 8.43 -1.07
C GLU A 337 -17.92 7.13 -1.89
N ARG A 338 -16.70 6.66 -2.15
CA ARG A 338 -16.46 5.41 -2.90
C ARG A 338 -16.82 4.17 -2.08
N ILE A 339 -16.45 4.13 -0.80
CA ILE A 339 -16.72 2.98 0.07
C ILE A 339 -18.22 2.79 0.31
N LEU A 340 -18.96 3.89 0.47
CA LEU A 340 -20.41 3.84 0.75
C LEU A 340 -21.27 3.72 -0.52
N ALA A 341 -20.68 3.87 -1.70
CA ALA A 341 -21.42 3.70 -2.94
C ALA A 341 -21.61 2.20 -3.27
N PRO A 342 -22.73 1.83 -3.89
CA PRO A 342 -22.86 0.51 -4.49
C PRO A 342 -21.72 0.23 -5.47
N PRO A 343 -21.34 -1.04 -5.68
CA PRO A 343 -20.32 -1.40 -6.65
C PRO A 343 -20.60 -0.80 -8.02
N VAL A 344 -19.59 -0.16 -8.59
CA VAL A 344 -19.68 0.38 -9.94
C VAL A 344 -19.68 -0.78 -10.93
N ALA A 345 -20.80 -0.98 -11.64
CA ALA A 345 -20.85 -1.94 -12.74
C ALA A 345 -19.92 -1.47 -13.87
N MET A 346 -18.67 -1.91 -13.83
CA MET A 346 -17.74 -1.63 -14.93
C MET A 346 -18.09 -2.55 -16.09
N LYS A 347 -18.61 -1.97 -17.17
CA LYS A 347 -18.73 -2.72 -18.42
C LYS A 347 -17.32 -3.07 -18.89
N LEU A 348 -17.02 -4.36 -18.93
CA LEU A 348 -15.86 -4.87 -19.67
C LEU A 348 -16.01 -4.40 -21.13
N ARG A 349 -15.03 -3.66 -21.61
CA ARG A 349 -14.93 -3.29 -23.03
C ARG A 349 -14.13 -4.32 -23.78
#